data_49146c0aba9140111566855c9b50d83a
#
_entry.id   49146c0aba9140111566855c9b50d83a
#
_cell.length_a   1.000
_cell.length_b   1.000
_cell.length_c   1.000
_cell.angle_alpha   90.00
_cell.angle_beta   90.00
_cell.angle_gamma   90.00
#
_symmetry.space_group_name_H-M   'P 1'
#
loop_
_entity.id
_entity.type
_entity.pdbx_description
1 polymer ?
#
loop_
_entity_poly.entity_id
_entity_poly.type
_entity_poly.pdbx_seq_one_letter_code
_entity_poly.pdbx_strand_id
1 'polypeptide(L)'
;MLQNGTVISETLIERPHSFSTACNIATQIIAQVASNQYGGQSISLAHLAPFVQVSRVKIRQEVIGEMKDLGIAVTEDQIDKLTEERLRREITKGIQTIQYQVVTLLTTNGQAPFVTVYMYLDEAKNPQEKKDLAMIIEETLKQRYLGVKNEAGVWITPAFPKLIYVLDEDNITP
;
A
#
# COMPACT_ATOMS: atom_id res chain seq x y z
N MET A 1 2.77 3.41 -14.79
CA MET A 1 4.02 2.82 -14.25
C MET A 1 3.71 1.57 -13.41
N LEU A 2 3.13 1.66 -12.22
CA LEU A 2 2.97 0.53 -11.31
C LEU A 2 2.22 -0.68 -11.92
N GLN A 3 1.12 -0.46 -12.64
CA GLN A 3 0.28 -1.55 -13.19
C GLN A 3 0.86 -2.22 -14.44
N ASN A 4 1.72 -1.54 -15.18
CA ASN A 4 2.23 -2.00 -16.48
C ASN A 4 3.73 -2.26 -16.48
N GLY A 5 4.37 -2.17 -15.32
CA GLY A 5 5.82 -2.13 -15.23
C GLY A 5 6.40 -0.76 -15.60
N THR A 6 7.68 -0.60 -15.40
CA THR A 6 8.42 0.64 -15.71
C THR A 6 9.92 0.36 -15.80
N VAL A 7 10.68 1.32 -16.28
CA VAL A 7 12.14 1.26 -16.25
C VAL A 7 12.66 2.26 -15.23
N ILE A 8 13.47 1.80 -14.29
CA ILE A 8 14.15 2.63 -13.28
C ILE A 8 15.64 2.32 -13.35
N SER A 9 16.47 3.35 -13.54
CA SER A 9 17.93 3.20 -13.63
C SER A 9 18.35 2.09 -14.59
N GLU A 10 17.82 2.11 -15.82
CA GLU A 10 18.05 1.12 -16.88
C GLU A 10 17.58 -0.31 -16.58
N THR A 11 16.94 -0.53 -15.44
CA THR A 11 16.39 -1.83 -15.04
C THR A 11 14.89 -1.89 -15.29
N LEU A 12 14.46 -2.94 -15.97
CA LEU A 12 13.03 -3.23 -16.15
C LEU A 12 12.43 -3.70 -14.84
N ILE A 13 11.45 -2.96 -14.36
CA ILE A 13 10.61 -3.33 -13.22
C ILE A 13 9.31 -3.92 -13.77
N GLU A 14 9.13 -5.19 -13.60
CA GLU A 14 7.90 -5.87 -14.02
C GLU A 14 6.70 -5.47 -13.16
N ARG A 15 5.49 -5.83 -13.64
CA ARG A 15 4.27 -5.65 -12.86
C ARG A 15 4.38 -6.39 -11.51
N PRO A 16 4.06 -5.75 -10.38
CA PRO A 16 4.09 -6.42 -9.08
C PRO A 16 3.17 -7.63 -9.00
N HIS A 17 3.64 -8.69 -8.35
CA HIS A 17 2.90 -9.93 -8.12
C HIS A 17 2.36 -10.05 -6.68
N SER A 18 2.40 -8.96 -5.91
CA SER A 18 1.81 -8.87 -4.58
C SER A 18 1.61 -7.41 -4.16
N PHE A 19 0.77 -7.20 -3.16
CA PHE A 19 0.56 -5.87 -2.58
C PHE A 19 1.84 -5.30 -1.96
N SER A 20 2.58 -6.12 -1.21
CA SER A 20 3.84 -5.68 -0.59
C SER A 20 4.90 -5.29 -1.63
N THR A 21 5.02 -6.05 -2.72
CA THR A 21 5.90 -5.68 -3.83
C THR A 21 5.44 -4.39 -4.50
N ALA A 22 4.13 -4.20 -4.69
CA ALA A 22 3.58 -2.98 -5.24
C ALA A 22 3.90 -1.76 -4.37
N CYS A 23 3.83 -1.90 -3.04
CA CYS A 23 4.22 -0.84 -2.10
C CYS A 23 5.70 -0.47 -2.23
N ASN A 24 6.59 -1.46 -2.32
CA ASN A 24 8.02 -1.21 -2.51
C ASN A 24 8.32 -0.50 -3.82
N ILE A 25 7.72 -0.96 -4.92
CA ILE A 25 7.92 -0.33 -6.24
C ILE A 25 7.33 1.09 -6.26
N ALA A 26 6.18 1.31 -5.61
CA ALA A 26 5.60 2.63 -5.51
C ALA A 26 6.54 3.63 -4.83
N THR A 27 7.23 3.23 -3.76
CA THR A 27 8.20 4.09 -3.08
C THR A 27 9.45 4.34 -3.92
N GLN A 28 9.92 3.38 -4.70
CA GLN A 28 11.02 3.58 -5.65
C GLN A 28 10.63 4.58 -6.75
N ILE A 29 9.40 4.49 -7.28
CA ILE A 29 8.88 5.45 -8.25
C ILE A 29 8.82 6.85 -7.63
N ILE A 30 8.32 6.97 -6.39
CA ILE A 30 8.28 8.24 -5.66
C ILE A 30 9.69 8.82 -5.52
N ALA A 31 10.68 8.02 -5.14
CA ALA A 31 12.07 8.42 -5.00
C ALA A 31 12.65 8.93 -6.33
N GLN A 32 12.43 8.18 -7.40
CA GLN A 32 12.93 8.52 -8.72
C GLN A 32 12.32 9.83 -9.24
N VAL A 33 10.99 9.99 -9.09
CA VAL A 33 10.32 11.24 -9.48
C VAL A 33 10.83 12.41 -8.65
N ALA A 34 10.94 12.26 -7.32
CA ALA A 34 11.44 13.30 -6.43
C ALA A 34 12.88 13.72 -6.74
N SER A 35 13.71 12.80 -7.24
CA SER A 35 15.10 13.08 -7.61
C SER A 35 15.25 13.82 -8.94
N ASN A 36 14.26 13.71 -9.83
CA ASN A 36 14.30 14.28 -11.17
C ASN A 36 13.36 15.48 -11.38
N GLN A 37 12.54 15.80 -10.41
CA GLN A 37 11.49 16.82 -10.54
C GLN A 37 11.50 17.76 -9.34
N TYR A 38 11.46 19.05 -9.60
CA TYR A 38 11.23 20.05 -8.54
C TYR A 38 9.76 20.10 -8.16
N GLY A 39 9.51 20.25 -6.85
CA GLY A 39 8.17 20.43 -6.31
C GLY A 39 7.55 19.15 -5.70
N GLY A 40 6.28 19.25 -5.33
CA GLY A 40 5.53 18.14 -4.73
C GLY A 40 4.99 17.19 -5.78
N GLN A 41 4.85 15.94 -5.39
CA GLN A 41 4.15 14.93 -6.18
C GLN A 41 2.87 14.50 -5.48
N SER A 42 1.86 14.22 -6.30
CA SER A 42 0.58 13.70 -5.84
C SER A 42 0.40 12.27 -6.34
N ILE A 43 0.01 11.39 -5.45
CA ILE A 43 -0.28 9.99 -5.74
C ILE A 43 -1.65 9.61 -5.18
N SER A 44 -2.30 8.62 -5.79
CA SER A 44 -3.54 8.05 -5.27
C SER A 44 -3.31 6.63 -4.76
N LEU A 45 -3.91 6.28 -3.61
CA LEU A 45 -3.89 4.91 -3.07
C LEU A 45 -4.67 3.93 -3.96
N ALA A 46 -5.57 4.41 -4.81
CA ALA A 46 -6.30 3.58 -5.77
C ALA A 46 -5.36 2.82 -6.73
N HIS A 47 -4.15 3.34 -6.97
CA HIS A 47 -3.15 2.62 -7.77
C HIS A 47 -2.64 1.33 -7.12
N LEU A 48 -2.78 1.19 -5.81
CA LEU A 48 -2.40 -0.01 -5.05
C LEU A 48 -3.54 -1.03 -4.93
N ALA A 49 -4.80 -0.59 -5.02
CA ALA A 49 -5.98 -1.43 -4.79
C ALA A 49 -6.04 -2.71 -5.65
N PRO A 50 -5.71 -2.70 -6.96
CA PRO A 50 -5.70 -3.92 -7.77
C PRO A 50 -4.76 -5.02 -7.27
N PHE A 51 -3.70 -4.66 -6.55
CA PHE A 51 -2.71 -5.61 -6.04
C PHE A 51 -3.17 -6.31 -4.76
N VAL A 52 -4.20 -5.79 -4.08
CA VAL A 52 -4.85 -6.49 -2.95
C VAL A 52 -5.48 -7.78 -3.44
N GLN A 53 -6.20 -7.75 -4.57
CA GLN A 53 -6.79 -8.95 -5.15
C GLN A 53 -5.72 -9.94 -5.65
N VAL A 54 -4.62 -9.45 -6.21
CA VAL A 54 -3.49 -10.31 -6.60
C VAL A 54 -2.93 -11.06 -5.39
N SER A 55 -2.69 -10.35 -4.28
CA SER A 55 -2.24 -10.97 -3.03
C SER A 55 -3.28 -11.91 -2.45
N ARG A 56 -4.58 -11.56 -2.47
CA ARG A 56 -5.66 -12.42 -1.95
C ARG A 56 -5.66 -13.78 -2.64
N VAL A 57 -5.58 -13.81 -3.97
CA VAL A 57 -5.54 -15.06 -4.74
C VAL A 57 -4.31 -15.89 -4.38
N LYS A 58 -3.14 -15.24 -4.31
CA LYS A 58 -1.89 -15.91 -3.96
C LYS A 58 -1.93 -16.50 -2.55
N ILE A 59 -2.32 -15.70 -1.56
CA ILE A 59 -2.43 -16.14 -0.16
C ILE A 59 -3.40 -17.30 -0.01
N ARG A 60 -4.54 -17.23 -0.72
CA ARG A 60 -5.53 -18.33 -0.70
C ARG A 60 -4.94 -19.64 -1.21
N GLN A 61 -4.17 -19.58 -2.29
CA GLN A 61 -3.47 -20.76 -2.82
C GLN A 61 -2.43 -21.30 -1.84
N GLU A 62 -1.67 -20.43 -1.19
CA GLU A 62 -0.71 -20.79 -0.16
C GLU A 62 -1.39 -21.47 1.04
N VAL A 63 -2.51 -20.91 1.54
CA VAL A 63 -3.29 -21.50 2.64
C VAL A 63 -3.78 -22.89 2.27
N ILE A 64 -4.35 -23.07 1.09
CA ILE A 64 -4.83 -24.38 0.62
C ILE A 64 -3.68 -25.39 0.54
N GLY A 65 -2.53 -24.98 -0.03
CA GLY A 65 -1.35 -25.82 -0.13
C GLY A 65 -0.84 -26.25 1.23
N GLU A 66 -0.65 -25.31 2.16
CA GLU A 66 -0.19 -25.59 3.52
C GLU A 66 -1.11 -26.59 4.26
N MET A 67 -2.42 -26.37 4.17
CA MET A 67 -3.39 -27.27 4.85
C MET A 67 -3.36 -28.67 4.27
N LYS A 68 -3.22 -28.79 2.95
CA LYS A 68 -3.07 -30.08 2.27
C LYS A 68 -1.78 -30.81 2.69
N ASP A 69 -0.66 -30.08 2.74
CA ASP A 69 0.65 -30.66 3.09
C ASP A 69 0.69 -31.12 4.55
N LEU A 70 -0.03 -30.42 5.43
CA LEU A 70 -0.19 -30.78 6.84
C LEU A 70 -1.27 -31.87 7.10
N GLY A 71 -2.02 -32.27 6.06
CA GLY A 71 -3.12 -33.22 6.20
C GLY A 71 -4.30 -32.72 7.04
N ILE A 72 -4.46 -31.39 7.17
CA ILE A 72 -5.52 -30.75 7.96
C ILE A 72 -6.74 -30.53 7.06
N ALA A 73 -7.87 -31.14 7.44
CA ALA A 73 -9.14 -30.84 6.79
C ALA A 73 -9.66 -29.47 7.24
N VAL A 74 -9.91 -28.59 6.27
CA VAL A 74 -10.45 -27.24 6.51
C VAL A 74 -11.66 -27.00 5.63
N THR A 75 -12.58 -26.18 6.13
CA THR A 75 -13.75 -25.71 5.36
C THR A 75 -13.38 -24.49 4.52
N GLU A 76 -14.18 -24.19 3.48
CA GLU A 76 -14.00 -22.98 2.67
C GLU A 76 -14.04 -21.70 3.53
N ASP A 77 -14.95 -21.63 4.50
CA ASP A 77 -15.04 -20.49 5.44
C ASP A 77 -13.75 -20.30 6.26
N GLN A 78 -13.11 -21.39 6.67
CA GLN A 78 -11.83 -21.33 7.38
C GLN A 78 -10.68 -20.86 6.45
N ILE A 79 -10.67 -21.32 5.20
CA ILE A 79 -9.71 -20.88 4.19
C ILE A 79 -9.88 -19.38 3.95
N ASP A 80 -11.10 -18.91 3.77
CA ASP A 80 -11.40 -17.51 3.50
C ASP A 80 -11.02 -16.62 4.69
N LYS A 81 -11.32 -17.01 5.91
CA LYS A 81 -10.92 -16.29 7.13
C LYS A 81 -9.40 -16.19 7.26
N LEU A 82 -8.67 -17.28 7.08
CA LEU A 82 -7.22 -17.29 7.12
C LEU A 82 -6.61 -16.41 6.02
N THR A 83 -7.20 -16.47 4.83
CA THR A 83 -6.78 -15.66 3.69
C THR A 83 -6.93 -14.16 4.00
N GLU A 84 -8.10 -13.73 4.48
CA GLU A 84 -8.35 -12.32 4.80
C GLU A 84 -7.49 -11.83 5.98
N GLU A 85 -7.24 -12.67 6.98
CA GLU A 85 -6.34 -12.33 8.10
C GLU A 85 -4.90 -12.12 7.62
N ARG A 86 -4.37 -13.02 6.79
CA ARG A 86 -3.02 -12.90 6.22
C ARG A 86 -2.93 -11.69 5.28
N LEU A 87 -3.96 -11.46 4.49
CA LEU A 87 -4.05 -10.30 3.59
C LEU A 87 -4.00 -8.99 4.37
N ARG A 88 -4.77 -8.86 5.45
CA ARG A 88 -4.72 -7.67 6.32
C ARG A 88 -3.32 -7.45 6.90
N ARG A 89 -2.63 -8.50 7.30
CA ARG A 89 -1.23 -8.41 7.77
C ARG A 89 -0.29 -7.94 6.65
N GLU A 90 -0.50 -8.39 5.42
CA GLU A 90 0.30 -7.94 4.27
C GLU A 90 0.03 -6.46 3.97
N ILE A 91 -1.23 -6.02 4.00
CA ILE A 91 -1.60 -4.61 3.82
C ILE A 91 -0.93 -3.75 4.89
N THR A 92 -1.02 -4.14 6.16
CA THR A 92 -0.34 -3.44 7.26
C THR A 92 1.15 -3.29 7.01
N LYS A 93 1.85 -4.37 6.66
CA LYS A 93 3.29 -4.33 6.37
C LYS A 93 3.62 -3.46 5.15
N GLY A 94 2.81 -3.55 4.09
CA GLY A 94 2.98 -2.73 2.89
C GLY A 94 2.85 -1.24 3.18
N ILE A 95 1.84 -0.84 3.92
CA ILE A 95 1.62 0.56 4.30
C ILE A 95 2.70 1.06 5.26
N GLN A 96 3.13 0.25 6.22
CA GLN A 96 4.29 0.56 7.07
C GLN A 96 5.54 0.80 6.24
N THR A 97 5.79 -0.03 5.23
CA THR A 97 6.92 0.13 4.31
C THR A 97 6.86 1.46 3.59
N ILE A 98 5.70 1.84 3.03
CA ILE A 98 5.51 3.14 2.37
C ILE A 98 5.79 4.28 3.35
N GLN A 99 5.19 4.23 4.55
CA GLN A 99 5.37 5.28 5.56
C GLN A 99 6.84 5.44 5.96
N TYR A 100 7.52 4.33 6.25
CA TYR A 100 8.92 4.33 6.64
C TYR A 100 9.82 4.85 5.51
N GLN A 101 9.64 4.34 4.30
CA GLN A 101 10.47 4.72 3.16
C GLN A 101 10.26 6.19 2.78
N VAL A 102 9.03 6.69 2.79
CA VAL A 102 8.78 8.12 2.48
C VAL A 102 9.39 9.05 3.54
N VAL A 103 9.34 8.66 4.82
CA VAL A 103 9.93 9.47 5.91
C VAL A 103 11.45 9.45 5.89
N THR A 104 12.06 8.33 5.52
CA THR A 104 13.53 8.17 5.51
C THR A 104 14.17 8.49 4.17
N LEU A 105 13.35 8.70 3.12
CA LEU A 105 13.84 8.97 1.78
C LEU A 105 14.47 10.36 1.70
N LEU A 106 15.71 10.40 1.23
CA LEU A 106 16.37 11.63 0.81
C LEU A 106 16.54 11.59 -0.71
N THR A 107 16.20 12.69 -1.36
CA THR A 107 16.48 12.87 -2.78
C THR A 107 17.98 13.04 -2.99
N THR A 108 18.45 12.92 -4.24
CA THR A 108 19.85 13.19 -4.62
C THR A 108 20.32 14.59 -4.22
N ASN A 109 19.39 15.53 -4.02
CA ASN A 109 19.66 16.89 -3.57
C ASN A 109 19.58 17.06 -2.03
N GLY A 110 19.45 15.97 -1.26
CA GLY A 110 19.39 15.98 0.20
C GLY A 110 18.06 16.48 0.77
N GLN A 111 16.99 16.58 -0.02
CA GLN A 111 15.67 17.02 0.42
C GLN A 111 14.73 15.83 0.61
N ALA A 112 13.86 15.90 1.62
CA ALA A 112 12.76 14.96 1.73
C ALA A 112 11.72 15.19 0.62
N PRO A 113 11.15 14.13 0.01
CA PRO A 113 10.15 14.29 -1.02
C PRO A 113 8.86 14.86 -0.45
N PHE A 114 8.33 15.90 -1.08
CA PHE A 114 6.99 16.41 -0.77
C PHE A 114 5.94 15.56 -1.47
N VAL A 115 5.36 14.62 -0.74
CA VAL A 115 4.35 13.70 -1.27
C VAL A 115 3.00 14.02 -0.69
N THR A 116 1.99 14.11 -1.56
CA THR A 116 0.57 14.18 -1.20
C THR A 116 -0.11 12.88 -1.63
N VAL A 117 -0.81 12.24 -0.72
CA VAL A 117 -1.53 10.98 -0.96
C VAL A 117 -3.03 11.26 -0.97
N TYR A 118 -3.66 11.01 -2.10
CA TYR A 118 -5.11 11.07 -2.24
C TYR A 118 -5.74 9.74 -1.85
N MET A 119 -6.81 9.85 -1.08
CA MET A 119 -7.65 8.75 -0.62
C MET A 119 -9.07 9.00 -1.12
N TYR A 120 -9.41 8.46 -2.29
CA TYR A 120 -10.70 8.66 -2.93
C TYR A 120 -11.31 7.33 -3.33
N LEU A 121 -12.44 6.98 -2.71
CA LEU A 121 -13.06 5.67 -2.88
C LEU A 121 -13.64 5.43 -4.28
N ASP A 122 -14.08 6.50 -4.95
CA ASP A 122 -14.70 6.39 -6.29
C ASP A 122 -13.69 6.27 -7.44
N GLU A 123 -12.37 6.30 -7.14
CA GLU A 123 -11.37 5.86 -8.11
C GLU A 123 -11.35 4.33 -8.32
N ALA A 124 -12.01 3.58 -7.45
CA ALA A 124 -12.13 2.12 -7.58
C ALA A 124 -13.04 1.74 -8.75
N LYS A 125 -12.61 0.76 -9.54
CA LYS A 125 -13.26 0.36 -10.79
C LYS A 125 -14.45 -0.58 -10.60
N ASN A 126 -14.56 -1.20 -9.43
CA ASN A 126 -15.62 -2.15 -9.10
C ASN A 126 -15.82 -2.23 -7.58
N PRO A 127 -16.94 -2.82 -7.12
CA PRO A 127 -17.26 -2.89 -5.68
C PRO A 127 -16.21 -3.63 -4.82
N GLN A 128 -15.53 -4.65 -5.36
CA GLN A 128 -14.49 -5.35 -4.63
C GLN A 128 -13.24 -4.47 -4.47
N GLU A 129 -12.83 -3.80 -5.54
CA GLU A 129 -11.71 -2.85 -5.51
C GLU A 129 -12.00 -1.68 -4.56
N LYS A 130 -13.26 -1.22 -4.47
CA LYS A 130 -13.69 -0.20 -3.50
C LYS A 130 -13.50 -0.67 -2.05
N LYS A 131 -13.87 -1.91 -1.73
CA LYS A 131 -13.62 -2.52 -0.41
C LYS A 131 -12.12 -2.65 -0.12
N ASP A 132 -11.35 -3.09 -1.10
CA ASP A 132 -9.92 -3.25 -0.99
C ASP A 132 -9.22 -1.89 -0.79
N LEU A 133 -9.65 -0.87 -1.52
CA LEU A 133 -9.18 0.51 -1.34
C LEU A 133 -9.54 1.07 0.04
N ALA A 134 -10.74 0.78 0.54
CA ALA A 134 -11.14 1.18 1.90
C ALA A 134 -10.24 0.55 2.97
N MET A 135 -9.84 -0.72 2.83
CA MET A 135 -8.87 -1.35 3.74
C MET A 135 -7.50 -0.67 3.70
N ILE A 136 -7.03 -0.27 2.51
CA ILE A 136 -5.75 0.45 2.36
C ILE A 136 -5.84 1.82 3.03
N ILE A 137 -6.94 2.55 2.83
CA ILE A 137 -7.17 3.87 3.44
C ILE A 137 -7.22 3.75 4.96
N GLU A 138 -8.01 2.82 5.49
CA GLU A 138 -8.11 2.56 6.93
C GLU A 138 -6.74 2.30 7.54
N GLU A 139 -5.95 1.42 6.93
CA GLU A 139 -4.62 1.08 7.42
C GLU A 139 -3.65 2.28 7.31
N THR A 140 -3.75 3.07 6.25
CA THR A 140 -2.94 4.28 6.09
C THR A 140 -3.21 5.28 7.22
N LEU A 141 -4.47 5.48 7.59
CA LEU A 141 -4.86 6.34 8.69
C LEU A 141 -4.40 5.78 10.04
N LYS A 142 -4.51 4.47 10.26
CA LYS A 142 -3.98 3.80 11.46
C LYS A 142 -2.47 4.00 11.61
N GLN A 143 -1.72 3.74 10.56
CA GLN A 143 -0.26 3.91 10.58
C GLN A 143 0.14 5.37 10.79
N ARG A 144 -0.60 6.33 10.25
CA ARG A 144 -0.41 7.75 10.50
C ARG A 144 -0.67 8.10 11.96
N TYR A 145 -1.73 7.57 12.55
CA TYR A 145 -2.06 7.79 13.96
C TYR A 145 -1.00 7.20 14.90
N LEU A 146 -0.52 5.99 14.61
CA LEU A 146 0.54 5.33 15.38
C LEU A 146 1.88 6.08 15.27
N GLY A 147 2.17 6.65 14.12
CA GLY A 147 3.41 7.39 13.87
C GLY A 147 4.62 6.48 13.65
N VAL A 148 5.80 7.07 13.83
CA VAL A 148 7.10 6.39 13.76
C VAL A 148 7.94 6.76 14.97
N LYS A 149 8.84 5.89 15.40
CA LYS A 149 9.79 6.21 16.48
C LYS A 149 10.96 7.02 15.91
N ASN A 150 11.30 8.11 16.60
CA ASN A 150 12.53 8.82 16.34
C ASN A 150 13.74 8.11 17.01
N GLU A 151 14.95 8.66 16.85
CA GLU A 151 16.19 8.14 17.41
C GLU A 151 16.16 8.05 18.97
N ALA A 152 15.38 8.90 19.62
CA ALA A 152 15.19 8.88 21.08
C ALA A 152 14.13 7.84 21.53
N GLY A 153 13.56 7.06 20.59
CA GLY A 153 12.52 6.07 20.85
C GLY A 153 11.13 6.65 21.11
N VAL A 154 10.94 7.94 20.88
CA VAL A 154 9.65 8.64 21.05
C VAL A 154 8.83 8.50 19.79
N TRP A 155 7.55 8.18 19.93
CA TRP A 155 6.61 8.14 18.82
C TRP A 155 6.27 9.56 18.35
N ILE A 156 6.44 9.80 17.07
CA ILE A 156 6.13 11.06 16.40
C ILE A 156 5.24 10.82 15.20
N THR A 157 4.33 11.74 14.93
CA THR A 157 3.55 11.73 13.69
C THR A 157 4.35 12.43 12.59
N PRO A 158 4.72 11.73 11.50
CA PRO A 158 5.48 12.34 10.42
C PRO A 158 4.66 13.42 9.69
N ALA A 159 5.31 14.50 9.27
CA ALA A 159 4.68 15.57 8.51
C ALA A 159 4.28 15.12 7.09
N PHE A 160 5.04 14.20 6.50
CA PHE A 160 4.80 13.66 5.16
C PHE A 160 4.63 12.13 5.19
N PRO A 161 3.92 11.59 4.19
CA PRO A 161 3.15 12.25 3.14
C PRO A 161 1.95 13.04 3.70
N LYS A 162 1.53 14.12 3.03
CA LYS A 162 0.23 14.75 3.32
C LYS A 162 -0.86 13.78 2.89
N LEU A 163 -1.88 13.62 3.73
CA LEU A 163 -3.03 12.78 3.44
C LEU A 163 -4.24 13.67 3.12
N ILE A 164 -4.88 13.43 1.98
CA ILE A 164 -6.10 14.12 1.56
C ILE A 164 -7.18 13.06 1.34
N TYR A 165 -8.22 13.07 2.17
CA TYR A 165 -9.41 12.27 1.95
C TYR A 165 -10.41 13.08 1.14
N VAL A 166 -10.85 12.55 0.01
CA VAL A 166 -11.80 13.23 -0.88
C VAL A 166 -13.21 12.90 -0.42
N LEU A 167 -13.96 13.93 -0.08
CA LEU A 167 -15.38 13.83 0.30
C LEU A 167 -16.24 14.08 -0.94
N ASP A 168 -17.23 13.24 -1.12
CA ASP A 168 -18.28 13.36 -2.14
C ASP A 168 -19.64 12.93 -1.56
N GLU A 169 -20.69 13.02 -2.36
CA GLU A 169 -22.06 12.70 -1.94
C GLU A 169 -22.22 11.25 -1.51
N ASP A 170 -21.42 10.33 -2.06
CA ASP A 170 -21.52 8.88 -1.82
C ASP A 170 -20.75 8.44 -0.57
N ASN A 171 -19.79 9.24 -0.09
CA ASN A 171 -18.95 8.87 1.05
C ASN A 171 -19.11 9.79 2.26
N ILE A 172 -19.99 10.80 2.20
CA ILE A 172 -20.44 11.60 3.34
C ILE A 172 -21.67 10.91 3.92
N THR A 173 -21.47 10.14 4.98
CA THR A 173 -22.61 9.62 5.77
C THR A 173 -22.81 10.47 7.01
N PRO A 174 -24.09 10.70 7.42
CA PRO A 174 -24.40 11.42 8.64
C PRO A 174 -23.90 10.69 9.88
#